data_5493809e2c160733f2c4b8a0d2813f4a
#
_entry.id   5493809e2c160733f2c4b8a0d2813f4a
#
_cell.length_a   1.000
_cell.length_b   1.000
_cell.length_c   1.000
_cell.angle_alpha   90.00
_cell.angle_beta   90.00
_cell.angle_gamma   90.00
#
_symmetry.space_group_name_H-M   'P 1'
#
loop_
_entity.id
_entity.type
_entity.pdbx_description
1 polymer ?
#
loop_
_entity_poly.entity_id
_entity_poly.type
_entity_poly.pdbx_seq_one_letter_code
_entity_poly.pdbx_strand_id
1 'polypeptide(L)'
;MEKLLTYEQKDTWMDRLCGVTKLIYFLAWSITSMLTYDTRVLAVMLVLSLILFKISKTEWKQVGSIFKFIMFFLVINVLAIFIFAPDQGTKIYGTKHVLWQLSAHYPITAEQLFYELNIILKYFTIIPAVFIFVVTTNPSEFAASLNRIGISYNIGYAVAIALRYIPDVQDDFHKIKNAQEARGIEMSGKAKLMSRIKSTASIIFPLIFTSIGRIDTISNAMELRGYGKHRKRTWYMGRKLQRNDYLCIALVLGFAVVALVITYHDGSRFYNPFV
;
A
#
# COMPACT_ATOMS: atom_id res chain seq x y z
N MET A 1 2.27 -4.73 22.04
CA MET A 1 2.07 -4.97 20.60
C MET A 1 2.98 -4.03 19.84
N GLU A 2 3.80 -4.55 18.92
CA GLU A 2 4.58 -3.69 18.03
C GLU A 2 3.62 -2.79 17.24
N LYS A 3 3.88 -1.50 17.23
CA LYS A 3 3.12 -0.51 16.44
C LYS A 3 3.48 -0.68 14.97
N LEU A 4 2.91 -1.71 14.32
CA LEU A 4 3.08 -1.97 12.90
C LEU A 4 2.39 -0.85 12.10
N LEU A 5 3.09 -0.26 11.13
CA LEU A 5 2.59 0.77 10.23
C LEU A 5 1.93 1.99 10.92
N THR A 6 2.36 2.33 12.13
CA THR A 6 1.85 3.51 12.79
C THR A 6 2.63 4.73 12.31
N TYR A 7 1.90 5.80 11.92
CA TYR A 7 2.50 7.10 11.66
C TYR A 7 3.25 7.58 12.91
N GLU A 8 4.51 7.93 12.74
CA GLU A 8 5.35 8.51 13.76
C GLU A 8 6.00 9.76 13.19
N GLN A 9 5.74 10.89 13.82
CA GLN A 9 6.30 12.15 13.35
C GLN A 9 7.81 12.15 13.62
N LYS A 10 8.59 12.07 12.55
CA LYS A 10 10.05 12.20 12.57
C LYS A 10 10.38 13.53 11.88
N ASP A 11 11.27 14.32 12.42
CA ASP A 11 11.71 15.59 11.82
C ASP A 11 12.55 15.36 10.54
N THR A 12 11.99 14.61 9.58
CA THR A 12 12.63 14.36 8.30
C THR A 12 12.14 15.37 7.25
N TRP A 13 12.92 15.55 6.20
CA TRP A 13 12.51 16.36 5.06
C TRP A 13 11.17 15.88 4.46
N MET A 14 10.94 14.56 4.45
CA MET A 14 9.69 13.98 3.97
C MET A 14 8.48 14.31 4.85
N ASP A 15 8.66 14.40 6.18
CA ASP A 15 7.57 14.77 7.10
C ASP A 15 7.14 16.22 6.92
N ARG A 16 8.03 17.07 6.41
CA ARG A 16 7.73 18.48 6.12
C ARG A 16 6.90 18.66 4.86
N LEU A 17 6.92 17.68 3.92
CA LEU A 17 6.09 17.70 2.72
C LEU A 17 4.61 17.50 3.05
N CYS A 18 3.74 18.17 2.27
CA CYS A 18 2.30 18.01 2.38
C CYS A 18 1.86 16.59 2.00
N GLY A 19 0.84 16.05 2.69
CA GLY A 19 0.30 14.72 2.40
C GLY A 19 -0.17 14.54 0.95
N VAL A 20 -0.61 15.62 0.29
CA VAL A 20 -0.94 15.58 -1.16
C VAL A 20 0.29 15.24 -2.01
N THR A 21 1.44 15.81 -1.70
CA THR A 21 2.69 15.56 -2.41
C THR A 21 3.11 14.11 -2.28
N LYS A 22 3.01 13.55 -1.06
CA LYS A 22 3.31 12.14 -0.77
C LYS A 22 2.33 11.20 -1.48
N LEU A 23 1.05 11.57 -1.51
CA LEU A 23 0.03 10.79 -2.21
C LEU A 23 0.26 10.78 -3.73
N ILE A 24 0.56 11.95 -4.32
CA ILE A 24 0.88 12.04 -5.75
C ILE A 24 2.16 11.24 -6.08
N TYR A 25 3.19 11.35 -5.24
CA TYR A 25 4.39 10.51 -5.37
C TYR A 25 4.03 9.02 -5.38
N PHE A 26 3.31 8.56 -4.38
CA PHE A 26 2.92 7.15 -4.28
C PHE A 26 2.11 6.68 -5.49
N LEU A 27 1.11 7.44 -5.91
CA LEU A 27 0.26 7.08 -7.05
C LEU A 27 1.05 7.10 -8.37
N ALA A 28 1.81 8.17 -8.65
CA ALA A 28 2.60 8.27 -9.88
C ALA A 28 3.65 7.16 -9.95
N TRP A 29 4.34 6.87 -8.83
CA TRP A 29 5.33 5.81 -8.75
C TRP A 29 4.72 4.43 -8.99
N SER A 30 3.60 4.13 -8.34
CA SER A 30 2.89 2.86 -8.48
C SER A 30 2.36 2.67 -9.90
N ILE A 31 1.71 3.68 -10.47
CA ILE A 31 1.15 3.62 -11.83
C ILE A 31 2.27 3.43 -12.86
N THR A 32 3.36 4.21 -12.76
CA THR A 32 4.50 4.09 -13.69
C THR A 32 5.13 2.70 -13.60
N SER A 33 5.38 2.19 -12.39
CA SER A 33 5.92 0.85 -12.20
C SER A 33 5.00 -0.25 -12.73
N MET A 34 3.67 -0.09 -12.65
CA MET A 34 2.73 -1.07 -13.20
C MET A 34 2.71 -1.06 -14.74
N LEU A 35 2.82 0.10 -15.34
CA LEU A 35 2.74 0.26 -16.80
C LEU A 35 4.03 -0.18 -17.50
N THR A 36 5.20 0.07 -16.90
CA THR A 36 6.50 -0.27 -17.50
C THR A 36 6.94 -1.70 -17.24
N TYR A 37 7.54 -2.33 -18.24
CA TYR A 37 8.32 -3.57 -18.15
C TYR A 37 9.73 -3.36 -18.73
N ASP A 38 10.16 -2.10 -18.84
CA ASP A 38 11.53 -1.79 -19.19
C ASP A 38 12.42 -1.93 -17.95
N THR A 39 13.31 -2.92 -18.00
CA THR A 39 14.23 -3.24 -16.89
C THR A 39 15.13 -2.06 -16.53
N ARG A 40 15.52 -1.22 -17.51
CA ARG A 40 16.35 -0.03 -17.30
C ARG A 40 15.60 1.00 -16.44
N VAL A 41 14.34 1.26 -16.81
CA VAL A 41 13.48 2.20 -16.07
C VAL A 41 13.20 1.66 -14.67
N LEU A 42 12.86 0.36 -14.55
CA LEU A 42 12.60 -0.27 -13.24
C LEU A 42 13.83 -0.24 -12.33
N ALA A 43 15.04 -0.46 -12.88
CA ALA A 43 16.27 -0.39 -12.09
C ALA A 43 16.52 1.04 -11.56
N VAL A 44 16.34 2.07 -12.38
CA VAL A 44 16.45 3.47 -11.95
C VAL A 44 15.41 3.79 -10.88
N MET A 45 14.14 3.39 -11.09
CA MET A 45 13.08 3.55 -10.10
C MET A 45 13.40 2.85 -8.78
N LEU A 46 13.94 1.64 -8.84
CA LEU A 46 14.36 0.89 -7.65
C LEU A 46 15.43 1.64 -6.86
N VAL A 47 16.50 2.09 -7.53
CA VAL A 47 17.59 2.84 -6.88
C VAL A 47 17.05 4.11 -6.22
N LEU A 48 16.22 4.87 -6.94
CA LEU A 48 15.59 6.09 -6.40
C LEU A 48 14.67 5.78 -5.21
N SER A 49 13.86 4.72 -5.29
CA SER A 49 12.96 4.34 -4.19
C SER A 49 13.74 3.92 -2.93
N LEU A 50 14.88 3.23 -3.08
CA LEU A 50 15.74 2.86 -1.96
C LEU A 50 16.45 4.08 -1.35
N ILE A 51 16.89 5.04 -2.17
CA ILE A 51 17.46 6.31 -1.68
C ILE A 51 16.40 7.07 -0.87
N LEU A 52 15.20 7.21 -1.40
CA LEU A 52 14.10 7.89 -0.71
C LEU A 52 13.71 7.16 0.59
N PHE A 53 13.71 5.83 0.59
CA PHE A 53 13.46 5.02 1.78
C PHE A 53 14.51 5.26 2.86
N LYS A 54 15.78 5.36 2.50
CA LYS A 54 16.86 5.71 3.43
C LYS A 54 16.70 7.12 4.00
N ILE A 55 16.32 8.10 3.17
CA ILE A 55 16.08 9.50 3.59
C ILE A 55 14.87 9.58 4.53
N SER A 56 13.85 8.75 4.37
CA SER A 56 12.65 8.73 5.21
C SER A 56 12.93 8.28 6.65
N LYS A 57 14.11 7.72 6.93
CA LYS A 57 14.48 7.16 8.25
C LYS A 57 13.44 6.15 8.78
N THR A 58 12.80 5.40 7.89
CA THR A 58 11.85 4.35 8.26
C THR A 58 12.59 3.21 8.94
N GLU A 59 12.13 2.80 10.13
CA GLU A 59 12.76 1.74 10.89
C GLU A 59 12.31 0.35 10.44
N TRP A 60 13.26 -0.57 10.32
CA TRP A 60 12.94 -1.97 9.97
C TRP A 60 11.98 -2.64 10.95
N LYS A 61 11.95 -2.22 12.22
CA LYS A 61 11.01 -2.72 13.22
C LYS A 61 9.55 -2.44 12.85
N GLN A 62 9.29 -1.32 12.17
CA GLN A 62 7.93 -0.91 11.77
C GLN A 62 7.42 -1.65 10.54
N VAL A 63 8.32 -2.04 9.63
CA VAL A 63 7.95 -2.58 8.30
C VAL A 63 8.40 -4.03 8.08
N GLY A 64 9.35 -4.54 8.87
CA GLY A 64 10.01 -5.83 8.63
C GLY A 64 9.06 -7.03 8.63
N SER A 65 8.03 -7.04 9.51
CA SER A 65 7.04 -8.12 9.55
C SER A 65 6.21 -8.15 8.25
N ILE A 66 5.79 -6.96 7.78
CA ILE A 66 5.00 -6.83 6.55
C ILE A 66 5.89 -7.12 5.33
N PHE A 67 7.14 -6.69 5.35
CA PHE A 67 8.09 -7.02 4.29
C PHE A 67 8.28 -8.53 4.15
N LYS A 68 8.45 -9.28 5.24
CA LYS A 68 8.53 -10.75 5.21
C LYS A 68 7.26 -11.39 4.61
N PHE A 69 6.09 -10.87 4.97
CA PHE A 69 4.83 -11.33 4.42
C PHE A 69 4.73 -11.08 2.90
N ILE A 70 5.12 -9.89 2.44
CA ILE A 70 5.15 -9.56 1.01
C ILE A 70 6.16 -10.45 0.27
N MET A 71 7.34 -10.70 0.85
CA MET A 71 8.34 -11.60 0.26
C MET A 71 7.82 -13.04 0.11
N PHE A 72 7.08 -13.55 1.10
CA PHE A 72 6.44 -14.85 1.01
C PHE A 72 5.46 -14.91 -0.18
N PHE A 73 4.61 -13.90 -0.35
CA PHE A 73 3.69 -13.83 -1.49
C PHE A 73 4.41 -13.62 -2.83
N LEU A 74 5.52 -12.88 -2.85
CA LEU A 74 6.34 -12.73 -4.05
C LEU A 74 6.89 -14.07 -4.51
N VAL A 75 7.43 -14.88 -3.60
CA VAL A 75 7.93 -16.22 -3.92
C VAL A 75 6.81 -17.12 -4.47
N ILE A 76 5.64 -17.11 -3.83
CA ILE A 76 4.47 -17.85 -4.33
C ILE A 76 4.07 -17.35 -5.72
N ASN A 77 4.08 -16.03 -5.95
CA ASN A 77 3.70 -15.45 -7.24
C ASN A 77 4.65 -15.87 -8.36
N VAL A 78 5.98 -15.80 -8.13
CA VAL A 78 7.00 -16.24 -9.09
C VAL A 78 6.84 -17.72 -9.40
N LEU A 79 6.68 -18.57 -8.37
CA LEU A 79 6.44 -20.01 -8.55
C LEU A 79 5.14 -20.28 -9.31
N ALA A 80 4.08 -19.55 -9.01
CA ALA A 80 2.81 -19.70 -9.71
C ALA A 80 2.94 -19.34 -11.20
N ILE A 81 3.63 -18.25 -11.54
CA ILE A 81 3.87 -17.87 -12.94
C ILE A 81 4.68 -18.97 -13.66
N PHE A 82 5.73 -19.50 -13.02
CA PHE A 82 6.51 -20.58 -13.60
C PHE A 82 5.68 -21.85 -13.84
N ILE A 83 4.79 -22.20 -12.91
CA ILE A 83 3.95 -23.41 -13.02
C ILE A 83 2.81 -23.24 -14.05
N PHE A 84 2.09 -22.11 -14.00
CA PHE A 84 0.90 -21.92 -14.81
C PHE A 84 1.14 -21.28 -16.18
N ALA A 85 2.28 -20.58 -16.34
CA ALA A 85 2.64 -19.87 -17.57
C ALA A 85 4.15 -19.99 -17.92
N PRO A 86 4.69 -21.21 -18.10
CA PRO A 86 6.13 -21.43 -18.30
C PRO A 86 6.67 -20.80 -19.61
N ASP A 87 5.82 -20.60 -20.61
CA ASP A 87 6.19 -20.01 -21.90
C ASP A 87 5.83 -18.53 -22.02
N GLN A 88 5.48 -17.85 -20.94
CA GLN A 88 5.03 -16.44 -21.01
C GLN A 88 6.16 -15.52 -21.49
N GLY A 89 7.38 -15.71 -21.02
CA GLY A 89 8.55 -14.94 -21.45
C GLY A 89 8.82 -15.13 -22.94
N THR A 90 8.81 -16.36 -23.44
CA THR A 90 9.03 -16.66 -24.88
C THR A 90 7.97 -16.07 -25.78
N LYS A 91 6.71 -16.03 -25.32
CA LYS A 91 5.61 -15.38 -26.08
C LYS A 91 5.75 -13.86 -26.14
N ILE A 92 6.29 -13.24 -25.09
CA ILE A 92 6.48 -11.78 -25.01
C ILE A 92 7.68 -11.34 -25.84
N TYR A 93 8.81 -12.06 -25.71
CA TYR A 93 10.07 -11.65 -26.34
C TYR A 93 10.28 -12.22 -27.76
N GLY A 94 9.47 -13.20 -28.16
CA GLY A 94 9.51 -13.79 -29.51
C GLY A 94 10.72 -14.69 -29.80
N THR A 95 11.60 -14.89 -28.83
CA THR A 95 12.79 -15.75 -28.89
C THR A 95 12.68 -16.89 -27.89
N LYS A 96 13.46 -17.96 -28.07
CA LYS A 96 13.45 -19.11 -27.16
C LYS A 96 14.88 -19.64 -26.95
N HIS A 97 15.53 -19.18 -25.89
CA HIS A 97 16.83 -19.67 -25.46
C HIS A 97 16.64 -20.60 -24.26
N VAL A 98 16.63 -21.91 -24.53
CA VAL A 98 16.48 -22.95 -23.48
C VAL A 98 17.79 -23.09 -22.73
N LEU A 99 17.79 -22.79 -21.44
CA LEU A 99 18.93 -22.96 -20.54
C LEU A 99 18.95 -24.36 -19.94
N TRP A 100 17.77 -24.85 -19.53
CA TRP A 100 17.63 -26.17 -18.93
C TRP A 100 16.22 -26.71 -19.23
N GLN A 101 16.13 -28.01 -19.53
CA GLN A 101 14.87 -28.69 -19.80
C GLN A 101 14.52 -29.59 -18.62
N LEU A 102 13.63 -29.15 -17.73
CA LEU A 102 13.18 -29.95 -16.59
C LEU A 102 12.24 -31.08 -17.05
N SER A 103 11.35 -30.76 -18.00
CA SER A 103 10.40 -31.67 -18.63
C SER A 103 10.02 -31.13 -20.00
N ALA A 104 9.36 -31.95 -20.84
CA ALA A 104 8.87 -31.51 -22.14
C ALA A 104 7.94 -30.27 -22.04
N HIS A 105 7.27 -30.09 -20.91
CA HIS A 105 6.32 -28.99 -20.67
C HIS A 105 6.90 -27.83 -19.86
N TYR A 106 8.05 -28.00 -19.19
CA TYR A 106 8.65 -26.97 -18.33
C TYR A 106 10.11 -26.69 -18.74
N PRO A 107 10.32 -25.97 -19.85
CA PRO A 107 11.65 -25.49 -20.20
C PRO A 107 11.99 -24.25 -19.36
N ILE A 108 13.16 -24.22 -18.77
CA ILE A 108 13.71 -22.99 -18.17
C ILE A 108 14.37 -22.22 -19.31
N THR A 109 13.74 -21.11 -19.72
CA THR A 109 14.24 -20.23 -20.77
C THR A 109 14.79 -18.94 -20.19
N ALA A 110 15.78 -18.34 -20.86
CA ALA A 110 16.34 -17.05 -20.45
C ALA A 110 15.28 -15.95 -20.46
N GLU A 111 14.35 -15.98 -21.42
CA GLU A 111 13.23 -15.06 -21.56
C GLU A 111 12.26 -15.15 -20.38
N GLN A 112 11.96 -16.37 -19.92
CA GLN A 112 11.09 -16.57 -18.76
C GLN A 112 11.74 -16.01 -17.48
N LEU A 113 13.01 -16.30 -17.25
CA LEU A 113 13.75 -15.77 -16.10
C LEU A 113 13.85 -14.23 -16.15
N PHE A 114 14.04 -13.67 -17.33
CA PHE A 114 14.09 -12.21 -17.50
C PHE A 114 12.73 -11.57 -17.25
N TYR A 115 11.63 -12.20 -17.66
CA TYR A 115 10.29 -11.77 -17.35
C TYR A 115 10.01 -11.80 -15.84
N GLU A 116 10.38 -12.89 -15.16
CA GLU A 116 10.24 -13.03 -13.71
C GLU A 116 11.11 -12.02 -12.94
N LEU A 117 12.32 -11.75 -13.43
CA LEU A 117 13.19 -10.70 -12.90
C LEU A 117 12.50 -9.34 -12.94
N ASN A 118 11.83 -8.98 -14.04
CA ASN A 118 11.08 -7.74 -14.14
C ASN A 118 9.93 -7.67 -13.14
N ILE A 119 9.24 -8.79 -12.88
CA ILE A 119 8.21 -8.85 -11.84
C ILE A 119 8.82 -8.61 -10.46
N ILE A 120 9.91 -9.28 -10.14
CA ILE A 120 10.63 -9.10 -8.87
C ILE A 120 11.05 -7.63 -8.71
N LEU A 121 11.62 -7.01 -9.73
CA LEU A 121 12.01 -5.60 -9.71
C LEU A 121 10.82 -4.67 -9.45
N LYS A 122 9.65 -4.95 -10.02
CA LYS A 122 8.43 -4.19 -9.74
C LYS A 122 8.05 -4.22 -8.25
N TYR A 123 8.05 -5.40 -7.64
CA TYR A 123 7.78 -5.52 -6.20
C TYR A 123 8.76 -4.70 -5.38
N PHE A 124 10.07 -4.85 -5.64
CA PHE A 124 11.10 -4.12 -4.92
C PHE A 124 11.06 -2.60 -5.16
N THR A 125 10.52 -2.15 -6.28
CA THR A 125 10.33 -0.72 -6.59
C THR A 125 9.14 -0.13 -5.85
N ILE A 126 8.03 -0.87 -5.76
CA ILE A 126 6.77 -0.38 -5.16
C ILE A 126 6.82 -0.45 -3.63
N ILE A 127 7.38 -1.51 -3.05
CA ILE A 127 7.39 -1.74 -1.59
C ILE A 127 7.95 -0.55 -0.80
N PRO A 128 9.14 0.00 -1.11
CA PRO A 128 9.66 1.15 -0.40
C PRO A 128 8.75 2.38 -0.52
N ALA A 129 8.15 2.61 -1.70
CA ALA A 129 7.24 3.74 -1.91
C ALA A 129 5.97 3.64 -1.04
N VAL A 130 5.39 2.43 -0.91
CA VAL A 130 4.27 2.16 0.00
C VAL A 130 4.67 2.44 1.45
N PHE A 131 5.80 1.90 1.89
CA PHE A 131 6.26 2.07 3.27
C PHE A 131 6.54 3.54 3.61
N ILE A 132 7.21 4.28 2.71
CA ILE A 132 7.42 5.71 2.87
C ILE A 132 6.07 6.40 3.04
N PHE A 133 5.12 6.16 2.14
CA PHE A 133 3.81 6.80 2.17
C PHE A 133 3.06 6.52 3.49
N VAL A 134 2.97 5.26 3.90
CA VAL A 134 2.19 4.86 5.08
C VAL A 134 2.83 5.35 6.38
N VAL A 135 4.16 5.26 6.51
CA VAL A 135 4.87 5.63 7.75
C VAL A 135 4.99 7.15 7.92
N THR A 136 5.14 7.90 6.81
CA THR A 136 5.35 9.36 6.88
C THR A 136 4.08 10.19 6.72
N THR A 137 2.93 9.58 6.40
CA THR A 137 1.68 10.33 6.17
C THR A 137 0.74 10.18 7.35
N ASN A 138 0.34 11.29 7.95
CA ASN A 138 -0.67 11.30 8.99
C ASN A 138 -2.03 10.91 8.39
N PRO A 139 -2.81 10.00 9.03
CA PRO A 139 -4.12 9.58 8.53
C PRO A 139 -5.09 10.73 8.25
N SER A 140 -5.10 11.75 9.11
CA SER A 140 -5.96 12.94 8.91
C SER A 140 -5.50 13.82 7.73
N GLU A 141 -4.20 13.90 7.49
CA GLU A 141 -3.61 14.61 6.36
C GLU A 141 -3.85 13.83 5.05
N PHE A 142 -3.79 12.51 5.10
CA PHE A 142 -4.17 11.65 3.98
C PHE A 142 -5.61 11.90 3.53
N ALA A 143 -6.56 11.94 4.47
CA ALA A 143 -7.96 12.21 4.16
C ALA A 143 -8.17 13.61 3.52
N ALA A 144 -7.46 14.64 4.01
CA ALA A 144 -7.45 15.96 3.40
C ALA A 144 -6.84 15.94 1.98
N SER A 145 -5.84 15.09 1.77
CA SER A 145 -5.18 14.92 0.47
C SER A 145 -6.10 14.32 -0.58
N LEU A 146 -6.95 13.37 -0.21
CA LEU A 146 -7.95 12.79 -1.10
C LEU A 146 -8.90 13.85 -1.67
N ASN A 147 -9.34 14.79 -0.83
CA ASN A 147 -10.21 15.86 -1.30
C ASN A 147 -9.48 16.81 -2.27
N ARG A 148 -8.18 17.05 -2.08
CA ARG A 148 -7.40 17.92 -2.98
C ARG A 148 -7.14 17.30 -4.35
N ILE A 149 -7.06 15.99 -4.46
CA ILE A 149 -6.92 15.29 -5.76
C ILE A 149 -8.25 15.10 -6.50
N GLY A 150 -9.36 15.68 -5.96
CA GLY A 150 -10.65 15.70 -6.63
C GLY A 150 -11.70 14.75 -6.05
N ILE A 151 -11.39 13.97 -5.02
CA ILE A 151 -12.38 13.13 -4.33
C ILE A 151 -13.31 14.03 -3.52
N SER A 152 -14.61 13.69 -3.49
CA SER A 152 -15.61 14.49 -2.79
C SER A 152 -15.27 14.67 -1.31
N TYR A 153 -15.63 15.83 -0.74
CA TYR A 153 -15.40 16.11 0.67
C TYR A 153 -15.99 15.05 1.59
N ASN A 154 -17.20 14.54 1.27
CA ASN A 154 -17.89 13.54 2.09
C ASN A 154 -17.10 12.23 2.18
N ILE A 155 -16.53 11.75 1.07
CA ILE A 155 -15.68 10.55 1.04
C ILE A 155 -14.40 10.79 1.84
N GLY A 156 -13.70 11.89 1.60
CA GLY A 156 -12.49 12.23 2.35
C GLY A 156 -12.77 12.31 3.86
N TYR A 157 -13.91 12.90 4.24
CA TYR A 157 -14.30 13.01 5.65
C TYR A 157 -14.67 11.67 6.27
N ALA A 158 -15.37 10.80 5.53
CA ALA A 158 -15.66 9.43 5.96
C ALA A 158 -14.37 8.64 6.21
N VAL A 159 -13.39 8.76 5.32
CA VAL A 159 -12.05 8.16 5.50
C VAL A 159 -11.35 8.73 6.74
N ALA A 160 -11.42 10.04 6.98
CA ALA A 160 -10.83 10.66 8.17
C ALA A 160 -11.43 10.12 9.47
N ILE A 161 -12.75 9.96 9.50
CA ILE A 161 -13.46 9.36 10.65
C ILE A 161 -13.02 7.90 10.81
N ALA A 162 -13.08 7.10 9.74
CA ALA A 162 -12.69 5.69 9.80
C ALA A 162 -11.28 5.50 10.35
N LEU A 163 -10.28 6.21 9.82
CA LEU A 163 -8.89 6.12 10.26
C LEU A 163 -8.70 6.56 11.72
N ARG A 164 -9.49 7.53 12.20
CA ARG A 164 -9.46 7.96 13.59
C ARG A 164 -10.02 6.92 14.54
N TYR A 165 -11.06 6.19 14.11
CA TYR A 165 -11.74 5.21 14.97
C TYR A 165 -11.11 3.82 14.96
N ILE A 166 -10.18 3.51 14.06
CA ILE A 166 -9.47 2.22 14.06
C ILE A 166 -8.84 1.91 15.43
N PRO A 167 -8.06 2.81 16.08
CA PRO A 167 -7.51 2.56 17.41
C PRO A 167 -8.58 2.32 18.46
N ASP A 168 -9.67 3.11 18.45
CA ASP A 168 -10.77 2.97 19.43
C ASP A 168 -11.45 1.59 19.30
N VAL A 169 -11.69 1.12 18.07
CA VAL A 169 -12.26 -0.20 17.79
C VAL A 169 -11.31 -1.32 18.25
N GLN A 170 -10.01 -1.14 18.07
CA GLN A 170 -9.01 -2.10 18.57
C GLN A 170 -9.04 -2.18 20.09
N ASP A 171 -9.13 -1.05 20.79
CA ASP A 171 -9.24 -1.01 22.25
C ASP A 171 -10.54 -1.65 22.73
N ASP A 172 -11.67 -1.38 22.08
CA ASP A 172 -12.94 -1.99 22.39
C ASP A 172 -12.90 -3.52 22.16
N PHE A 173 -12.27 -3.98 21.08
CA PHE A 173 -12.04 -5.39 20.83
C PHE A 173 -11.26 -6.05 21.98
N HIS A 174 -10.18 -5.43 22.44
CA HIS A 174 -9.40 -5.96 23.56
C HIS A 174 -10.18 -5.99 24.87
N LYS A 175 -10.97 -4.94 25.17
CA LYS A 175 -11.83 -4.90 26.36
C LYS A 175 -12.88 -6.00 26.33
N ILE A 176 -13.58 -6.16 25.19
CA ILE A 176 -14.60 -7.20 25.02
C ILE A 176 -13.97 -8.60 25.12
N LYS A 177 -12.81 -8.79 24.46
CA LYS A 177 -12.07 -10.05 24.53
C LYS A 177 -11.74 -10.42 25.98
N ASN A 178 -11.12 -9.51 26.72
CA ASN A 178 -10.76 -9.73 28.13
C ASN A 178 -11.99 -10.02 29.00
N ALA A 179 -13.10 -9.32 28.74
CA ALA A 179 -14.36 -9.59 29.46
C ALA A 179 -14.94 -10.98 29.15
N GLN A 180 -14.81 -11.45 27.90
CA GLN A 180 -15.26 -12.80 27.52
C GLN A 180 -14.33 -13.89 28.09
N GLU A 181 -13.03 -13.65 28.11
CA GLU A 181 -12.06 -14.56 28.76
C GLU A 181 -12.36 -14.68 30.28
N ALA A 182 -12.67 -13.57 30.95
CA ALA A 182 -13.07 -13.57 32.36
C ALA A 182 -14.39 -14.35 32.63
N ARG A 183 -15.27 -14.46 31.63
CA ARG A 183 -16.48 -15.29 31.66
C ARG A 183 -16.23 -16.77 31.34
N GLY A 184 -14.96 -17.19 31.20
CA GLY A 184 -14.57 -18.56 30.92
C GLY A 184 -14.69 -18.98 29.45
N ILE A 185 -14.85 -18.03 28.51
CA ILE A 185 -14.82 -18.34 27.07
C ILE A 185 -13.38 -18.56 26.67
N GLU A 186 -13.04 -19.79 26.30
CA GLU A 186 -11.69 -20.12 25.86
C GLU A 186 -11.39 -19.53 24.49
N MET A 187 -10.37 -18.68 24.42
CA MET A 187 -9.89 -18.00 23.20
C MET A 187 -8.58 -18.61 22.69
N SER A 188 -8.11 -19.70 23.31
CA SER A 188 -6.83 -20.32 22.93
C SER A 188 -6.91 -21.03 21.58
N GLY A 189 -5.78 -21.11 20.88
CA GLY A 189 -5.66 -21.84 19.61
C GLY A 189 -5.86 -23.36 19.73
N LYS A 190 -6.01 -23.90 20.96
CA LYS A 190 -6.19 -25.33 21.25
C LYS A 190 -7.65 -25.79 21.15
N ALA A 191 -8.63 -24.87 21.17
CA ALA A 191 -10.04 -25.19 21.07
C ALA A 191 -10.43 -25.69 19.68
N LYS A 192 -11.48 -26.53 19.60
CA LYS A 192 -12.06 -27.04 18.35
C LYS A 192 -12.52 -25.87 17.47
N LEU A 193 -12.42 -26.00 16.14
CA LEU A 193 -12.77 -24.94 15.17
C LEU A 193 -14.15 -24.33 15.43
N MET A 194 -15.19 -25.15 15.69
CA MET A 194 -16.54 -24.68 15.97
C MET A 194 -16.62 -23.85 17.26
N SER A 195 -15.88 -24.24 18.28
CA SER A 195 -15.77 -23.47 19.54
C SER A 195 -15.09 -22.12 19.29
N ARG A 196 -14.03 -22.10 18.50
CA ARG A 196 -13.32 -20.86 18.11
C ARG A 196 -14.23 -19.90 17.35
N ILE A 197 -15.04 -20.40 16.40
CA ILE A 197 -16.01 -19.58 15.66
C ILE A 197 -17.03 -18.97 16.62
N LYS A 198 -17.60 -19.78 17.55
CA LYS A 198 -18.54 -19.30 18.55
C LYS A 198 -17.91 -18.26 19.48
N SER A 199 -16.68 -18.48 19.94
CA SER A 199 -15.94 -17.54 20.77
C SER A 199 -15.64 -16.24 20.02
N THR A 200 -15.27 -16.31 18.75
CA THR A 200 -15.06 -15.12 17.92
C THR A 200 -16.37 -14.34 17.72
N ALA A 201 -17.47 -15.02 17.46
CA ALA A 201 -18.79 -14.39 17.33
C ALA A 201 -19.20 -13.65 18.62
N SER A 202 -18.89 -14.23 19.80
CA SER A 202 -19.18 -13.59 21.11
C SER A 202 -18.40 -12.29 21.36
N ILE A 203 -17.36 -12.01 20.58
CA ILE A 203 -16.65 -10.72 20.59
C ILE A 203 -17.21 -9.80 19.50
N ILE A 204 -17.37 -10.32 18.29
CA ILE A 204 -17.74 -9.52 17.13
C ILE A 204 -19.14 -8.89 17.29
N PHE A 205 -20.14 -9.65 17.79
CA PHE A 205 -21.49 -9.10 17.95
C PHE A 205 -21.54 -7.92 18.92
N PRO A 206 -21.03 -8.00 20.16
CA PRO A 206 -20.96 -6.82 21.02
C PRO A 206 -20.18 -5.65 20.43
N LEU A 207 -19.08 -5.93 19.72
CA LEU A 207 -18.28 -4.90 19.06
C LEU A 207 -19.08 -4.15 17.98
N ILE A 208 -19.88 -4.87 17.17
CA ILE A 208 -20.75 -4.27 16.15
C ILE A 208 -21.81 -3.40 16.83
N PHE A 209 -22.51 -3.90 17.86
CA PHE A 209 -23.54 -3.14 18.55
C PHE A 209 -23.00 -1.88 19.22
N THR A 210 -21.84 -1.97 19.87
CA THR A 210 -21.16 -0.78 20.44
C THR A 210 -20.79 0.23 19.34
N SER A 211 -20.34 -0.25 18.20
CA SER A 211 -19.99 0.61 17.07
C SER A 211 -21.21 1.30 16.46
N ILE A 212 -22.35 0.61 16.35
CA ILE A 212 -23.61 1.20 15.86
C ILE A 212 -24.07 2.34 16.78
N GLY A 213 -24.11 2.12 18.10
CA GLY A 213 -24.48 3.17 19.06
C GLY A 213 -23.53 4.38 18.99
N ARG A 214 -22.27 4.16 18.68
CA ARG A 214 -21.30 5.24 18.47
C ARG A 214 -21.59 6.03 17.18
N ILE A 215 -22.04 5.36 16.09
CA ILE A 215 -22.43 6.03 14.84
C ILE A 215 -23.53 7.04 15.09
N ASP A 216 -24.56 6.69 15.84
CA ASP A 216 -25.67 7.59 16.17
C ASP A 216 -25.19 8.81 16.95
N THR A 217 -24.34 8.61 17.96
CA THR A 217 -23.75 9.69 18.75
C THR A 217 -22.92 10.65 17.88
N ILE A 218 -22.11 10.09 16.97
CA ILE A 218 -21.27 10.88 16.04
C ILE A 218 -22.14 11.65 15.06
N SER A 219 -23.14 11.00 14.46
CA SER A 219 -24.06 11.64 13.51
C SER A 219 -24.78 12.81 14.13
N ASN A 220 -25.37 12.64 15.33
CA ASN A 220 -26.03 13.70 16.06
C ASN A 220 -25.08 14.87 16.37
N ALA A 221 -23.86 14.56 16.83
CA ALA A 221 -22.84 15.59 17.07
C ALA A 221 -22.40 16.33 15.80
N MET A 222 -22.35 15.64 14.66
CA MET A 222 -22.03 16.23 13.36
C MET A 222 -23.14 17.18 12.88
N GLU A 223 -24.40 16.77 13.00
CA GLU A 223 -25.56 17.60 12.66
C GLU A 223 -25.60 18.87 13.50
N LEU A 224 -25.44 18.77 14.83
CA LEU A 224 -25.38 19.93 15.73
C LEU A 224 -24.22 20.87 15.38
N ARG A 225 -23.13 20.37 14.83
CA ARG A 225 -22.01 21.20 14.32
C ARG A 225 -22.22 21.68 12.89
N GLY A 226 -23.42 21.51 12.32
CA GLY A 226 -23.77 21.98 10.99
C GLY A 226 -23.08 21.22 9.86
N TYR A 227 -22.81 19.92 10.04
CA TYR A 227 -22.32 19.07 8.94
C TYR A 227 -23.38 19.03 7.82
N GLY A 228 -22.94 19.16 6.58
CA GLY A 228 -23.86 19.19 5.42
C GLY A 228 -24.41 20.56 5.05
N LYS A 229 -24.35 21.58 5.95
CA LYS A 229 -24.87 22.93 5.68
C LYS A 229 -24.10 23.66 4.57
N HIS A 230 -22.82 23.37 4.39
CA HIS A 230 -21.97 24.02 3.38
C HIS A 230 -21.33 22.98 2.46
N ARG A 231 -21.36 23.23 1.14
CA ARG A 231 -20.75 22.37 0.11
C ARG A 231 -19.23 22.25 0.22
N LYS A 232 -18.55 23.29 0.71
CA LYS A 232 -17.09 23.34 0.87
C LYS A 232 -16.76 23.64 2.32
N ARG A 233 -15.86 22.84 2.91
CA ARG A 233 -15.34 23.03 4.25
C ARG A 233 -13.82 22.97 4.24
N THR A 234 -13.20 23.62 5.21
CA THR A 234 -11.75 23.59 5.42
C THR A 234 -11.35 22.35 6.23
N TRP A 235 -10.17 21.86 5.97
CA TRP A 235 -9.59 20.75 6.73
C TRP A 235 -8.74 21.30 7.87
N TYR A 236 -8.98 20.83 9.09
CA TYR A 236 -8.21 21.25 10.27
C TYR A 236 -6.71 20.88 10.13
N MET A 237 -6.41 19.66 9.66
CA MET A 237 -5.03 19.20 9.44
C MET A 237 -4.52 19.45 8.01
N GLY A 238 -5.26 20.22 7.21
CA GLY A 238 -4.87 20.52 5.84
C GLY A 238 -3.73 21.52 5.78
N ARG A 239 -2.52 21.07 5.46
CA ARG A 239 -1.37 21.95 5.21
C ARG A 239 -1.50 22.64 3.87
N LYS A 240 -1.07 23.90 3.77
CA LYS A 240 -0.93 24.59 2.48
C LYS A 240 0.27 24.06 1.73
N LEU A 241 0.15 23.91 0.40
CA LEU A 241 1.28 23.54 -0.45
C LEU A 241 2.34 24.63 -0.38
N GLN A 242 3.57 24.22 -0.13
CA GLN A 242 4.75 25.08 -0.12
C GLN A 242 5.51 24.96 -1.46
N ARG A 243 6.49 25.84 -1.68
CA ARG A 243 7.33 25.82 -2.89
C ARG A 243 8.00 24.45 -3.11
N ASN A 244 8.44 23.82 -2.04
CA ASN A 244 9.06 22.50 -2.09
C ASN A 244 8.08 21.41 -2.54
N ASP A 245 6.80 21.52 -2.16
CA ASP A 245 5.76 20.58 -2.59
C ASP A 245 5.55 20.62 -4.09
N TYR A 246 5.47 21.83 -4.66
CA TYR A 246 5.32 22.01 -6.12
C TYR A 246 6.54 21.48 -6.88
N LEU A 247 7.75 21.72 -6.37
CA LEU A 247 8.98 21.18 -6.96
C LEU A 247 8.98 19.64 -6.94
N CYS A 248 8.63 19.03 -5.81
CA CYS A 248 8.56 17.58 -5.70
C CYS A 248 7.50 16.99 -6.65
N ILE A 249 6.31 17.58 -6.71
CA ILE A 249 5.24 17.12 -7.61
C ILE A 249 5.70 17.23 -9.07
N ALA A 250 6.31 18.34 -9.45
CA ALA A 250 6.81 18.55 -10.82
C ALA A 250 7.91 17.55 -11.17
N LEU A 251 8.86 17.28 -10.26
CA LEU A 251 9.92 16.29 -10.47
C LEU A 251 9.35 14.86 -10.60
N VAL A 252 8.41 14.47 -9.74
CA VAL A 252 7.81 13.13 -9.76
C VAL A 252 7.00 12.92 -11.03
N LEU A 253 6.15 13.88 -11.41
CA LEU A 253 5.35 13.78 -12.62
C LEU A 253 6.21 13.86 -13.87
N GLY A 254 7.21 14.75 -13.89
CA GLY A 254 8.18 14.84 -14.98
C GLY A 254 8.95 13.53 -15.17
N PHE A 255 9.43 12.93 -14.07
CA PHE A 255 10.06 11.61 -14.10
C PHE A 255 9.11 10.53 -14.63
N ALA A 256 7.84 10.49 -14.16
CA ALA A 256 6.86 9.52 -14.62
C ALA A 256 6.60 9.64 -16.13
N VAL A 257 6.46 10.87 -16.65
CA VAL A 257 6.30 11.11 -18.09
C VAL A 257 7.52 10.63 -18.87
N VAL A 258 8.74 11.00 -18.44
CA VAL A 258 9.99 10.56 -19.11
C VAL A 258 10.11 9.04 -19.07
N ALA A 259 9.83 8.41 -17.93
CA ALA A 259 9.86 6.96 -17.79
C ALA A 259 8.88 6.25 -18.74
N LEU A 260 7.66 6.78 -18.88
CA LEU A 260 6.67 6.24 -19.83
C LEU A 260 7.09 6.49 -21.28
N VAL A 261 7.62 7.66 -21.61
CA VAL A 261 8.13 7.94 -22.97
C VAL A 261 9.25 6.97 -23.34
N ILE A 262 10.22 6.73 -22.44
CA ILE A 262 11.29 5.75 -22.66
C ILE A 262 10.69 4.35 -22.84
N THR A 263 9.75 3.94 -21.97
CA THR A 263 9.11 2.62 -22.01
C THR A 263 8.42 2.37 -23.35
N TYR A 264 7.71 3.35 -23.91
CA TYR A 264 6.93 3.19 -25.14
C TYR A 264 7.66 3.64 -26.41
N HIS A 265 8.91 4.08 -26.30
CA HIS A 265 9.69 4.54 -27.43
C HIS A 265 9.85 3.48 -28.52
N ASP A 266 10.05 2.21 -28.11
CA ASP A 266 10.25 1.08 -29.02
C ASP A 266 8.91 0.41 -29.44
N GLY A 267 7.76 1.07 -29.21
CA GLY A 267 6.43 0.58 -29.57
C GLY A 267 5.89 -0.53 -28.69
N SER A 268 6.65 -1.00 -27.70
CA SER A 268 6.20 -2.01 -26.72
C SER A 268 6.56 -1.58 -25.30
N ARG A 269 5.80 -2.09 -24.32
CA ARG A 269 6.10 -1.84 -22.90
C ARG A 269 7.21 -2.73 -22.34
N PHE A 270 7.72 -3.67 -23.15
CA PHE A 270 8.74 -4.62 -22.76
C PHE A 270 10.05 -4.25 -23.44
N TYR A 271 11.09 -4.07 -22.64
CA TYR A 271 12.45 -4.00 -23.17
C TYR A 271 12.92 -5.40 -23.56
N ASN A 272 13.33 -5.59 -24.81
CA ASN A 272 13.81 -6.86 -25.31
C ASN A 272 15.35 -6.86 -25.42
N PRO A 273 16.08 -7.54 -24.54
CA PRO A 273 17.53 -7.65 -24.62
C PRO A 273 18.02 -8.79 -25.54
N PHE A 274 17.10 -9.55 -26.14
CA PHE A 274 17.43 -10.75 -26.92
C PHE A 274 17.41 -10.50 -28.45
N VAL A 275 17.12 -9.27 -28.87
CA VAL A 275 17.13 -8.84 -30.28
C VAL A 275 18.31 -7.95 -30.58
#